data_bfbfbeab3e0d3f2019a44b8d3d7e0d8f
#
_entry.id   bfbfbeab3e0d3f2019a44b8d3d7e0d8f
#
_cell.length_a   1.000
_cell.length_b   1.000
_cell.length_c   1.000
_cell.angle_alpha   90.00
_cell.angle_beta   90.00
_cell.angle_gamma   90.00
#
_symmetry.space_group_name_H-M   'P 1'
#
loop_
_entity.id
_entity.type
_entity.pdbx_description
1 polymer ?
#
loop_
_entity_poly.entity_id
_entity_poly.type
_entity_poly.pdbx_seq_one_letter_code
_entity_poly.pdbx_strand_id
1 'polypeptide(L)'
;MKDALNDDAAYLFWILFQQAHLAMSKVRERELRSLGITPNQATLISIVKQLEGDCTPTEISKRLIRESHTVTELINRVVKMGLIRKEKDSKRKNGVKVVLTSKGEKVYEQITKLCILRRLISVLPPKQLKYAESFFRILRDNALNELVDIKNWWIPPQFTDPPYVAY
;
A
#
# COMPACT_ATOMS: atom_id res chain seq x y z
N MET A 1 10.65 -36.08 -10.95
CA MET A 1 9.26 -36.34 -10.51
C MET A 1 8.85 -35.58 -9.23
N LYS A 2 9.78 -35.21 -8.34
CA LYS A 2 9.50 -34.32 -7.18
C LYS A 2 9.26 -32.85 -7.56
N ASP A 3 9.88 -32.39 -8.66
CA ASP A 3 9.81 -30.98 -9.08
C ASP A 3 8.46 -30.60 -9.72
N ALA A 4 7.86 -31.49 -10.51
CA ALA A 4 6.56 -31.22 -11.17
C ALA A 4 5.39 -31.05 -10.18
N LEU A 5 5.36 -31.85 -9.08
CA LEU A 5 4.34 -31.70 -8.04
C LEU A 5 4.49 -30.38 -7.24
N ASN A 6 5.72 -29.87 -7.14
CA ASN A 6 6.01 -28.61 -6.47
C ASN A 6 5.61 -27.41 -7.33
N ASP A 7 5.79 -27.51 -8.64
CA ASP A 7 5.41 -26.47 -9.61
C ASP A 7 3.88 -26.32 -9.68
N ASP A 8 3.12 -27.42 -9.70
CA ASP A 8 1.66 -27.38 -9.68
C ASP A 8 1.12 -26.73 -8.38
N ALA A 9 1.70 -27.06 -7.23
CA ALA A 9 1.30 -26.47 -5.95
C ALA A 9 1.61 -24.96 -5.89
N ALA A 10 2.76 -24.54 -6.38
CA ALA A 10 3.13 -23.13 -6.43
C ALA A 10 2.21 -22.34 -7.38
N TYR A 11 1.88 -22.93 -8.52
CA TYR A 11 0.97 -22.32 -9.49
C TYR A 11 -0.46 -22.19 -8.99
N LEU A 12 -1.00 -23.23 -8.35
CA LEU A 12 -2.32 -23.21 -7.71
C LEU A 12 -2.39 -22.17 -6.58
N PHE A 13 -1.33 -22.10 -5.77
CA PHE A 13 -1.20 -21.06 -4.75
C PHE A 13 -1.24 -19.66 -5.37
N TRP A 14 -0.48 -19.44 -6.45
CA TRP A 14 -0.46 -18.15 -7.15
C TRP A 14 -1.83 -17.75 -7.68
N ILE A 15 -2.57 -18.69 -8.30
CA ILE A 15 -3.94 -18.44 -8.79
C ILE A 15 -4.85 -18.03 -7.63
N LEU A 16 -4.84 -18.78 -6.51
CA LEU A 16 -5.66 -18.48 -5.35
C LEU A 16 -5.34 -17.12 -4.75
N PHE A 17 -4.05 -16.79 -4.63
CA PHE A 17 -3.60 -15.48 -4.19
C PHE A 17 -4.14 -14.35 -5.08
N GLN A 18 -4.02 -14.49 -6.39
CA GLN A 18 -4.54 -13.52 -7.35
C GLN A 18 -6.05 -13.35 -7.25
N GLN A 19 -6.80 -14.45 -7.15
CA GLN A 19 -8.25 -14.41 -6.99
C GLN A 19 -8.67 -13.72 -5.70
N ALA A 20 -8.02 -14.05 -4.58
CA ALA A 20 -8.27 -13.42 -3.29
C ALA A 20 -7.98 -11.92 -3.33
N HIS A 21 -6.81 -11.54 -3.86
CA HIS A 21 -6.42 -10.14 -4.02
C HIS A 21 -7.42 -9.35 -4.88
N LEU A 22 -7.82 -9.88 -6.04
CA LEU A 22 -8.78 -9.23 -6.93
C LEU A 22 -10.15 -9.09 -6.28
N ALA A 23 -10.65 -10.13 -5.59
CA ALA A 23 -11.93 -10.10 -4.91
C ALA A 23 -11.94 -9.05 -3.80
N MET A 24 -10.94 -9.04 -2.93
CA MET A 24 -10.78 -8.06 -1.86
C MET A 24 -10.66 -6.63 -2.41
N SER A 25 -9.89 -6.45 -3.49
CA SER A 25 -9.71 -5.15 -4.14
C SER A 25 -11.04 -4.60 -4.70
N LYS A 26 -11.86 -5.44 -5.34
CA LYS A 26 -13.19 -5.05 -5.83
C LYS A 26 -14.13 -4.64 -4.70
N VAL A 27 -14.12 -5.36 -3.59
CA VAL A 27 -14.95 -5.03 -2.42
C VAL A 27 -14.48 -3.71 -1.81
N ARG A 28 -13.16 -3.50 -1.68
CA ARG A 28 -12.58 -2.24 -1.20
C ARG A 28 -12.88 -1.06 -2.12
N GLU A 29 -12.79 -1.25 -3.42
CA GLU A 29 -13.15 -0.24 -4.41
C GLU A 29 -14.62 0.19 -4.27
N ARG A 30 -15.53 -0.76 -4.09
CA ARG A 30 -16.96 -0.50 -3.87
C ARG A 30 -17.21 0.37 -2.64
N GLU A 31 -16.50 0.10 -1.53
CA GLU A 31 -16.59 0.88 -0.31
C GLU A 31 -16.04 2.31 -0.49
N LEU A 32 -14.88 2.45 -1.12
CA LEU A 32 -14.23 3.74 -1.37
C LEU A 32 -14.97 4.62 -2.39
N ARG A 33 -15.84 4.03 -3.21
CA ARG A 33 -16.65 4.76 -4.19
C ARG A 33 -17.54 5.82 -3.53
N SER A 34 -18.01 5.58 -2.31
CA SER A 34 -18.79 6.55 -1.54
C SER A 34 -17.99 7.82 -1.20
N LEU A 35 -16.66 7.73 -1.17
CA LEU A 35 -15.74 8.84 -0.95
C LEU A 35 -15.21 9.47 -2.26
N GLY A 36 -15.62 8.93 -3.42
CA GLY A 36 -15.14 9.39 -4.72
C GLY A 36 -13.67 9.15 -4.99
N ILE A 37 -13.05 8.16 -4.32
CA ILE A 37 -11.63 7.84 -4.44
C ILE A 37 -11.40 6.37 -4.79
N THR A 38 -10.26 6.10 -5.45
CA THR A 38 -9.81 4.74 -5.77
C THR A 38 -8.98 4.12 -4.63
N PRO A 39 -8.80 2.79 -4.59
CA PRO A 39 -7.91 2.14 -3.62
C PRO A 39 -6.49 2.70 -3.61
N ASN A 40 -5.91 2.97 -4.78
CA ASN A 40 -4.56 3.56 -4.89
C ASN A 40 -4.50 4.98 -4.31
N GLN A 41 -5.54 5.79 -4.50
CA GLN A 41 -5.64 7.12 -3.91
C GLN A 41 -5.80 7.05 -2.39
N ALA A 42 -6.61 6.13 -1.89
CA ALA A 42 -6.76 5.89 -0.46
C ALA A 42 -5.44 5.46 0.18
N THR A 43 -4.70 4.55 -0.46
CA THR A 43 -3.37 4.11 0.00
C THR A 43 -2.38 5.28 0.01
N LEU A 44 -2.34 6.10 -1.06
CA LEU A 44 -1.50 7.30 -1.11
C LEU A 44 -1.81 8.26 0.05
N ILE A 45 -3.09 8.57 0.29
CA ILE A 45 -3.52 9.44 1.40
C ILE A 45 -3.05 8.88 2.74
N SER A 46 -3.19 7.57 2.95
CA SER A 46 -2.74 6.90 4.18
C SER A 46 -1.21 6.96 4.35
N ILE A 47 -0.44 6.76 3.28
CA ILE A 47 1.03 6.88 3.30
C ILE A 47 1.45 8.31 3.66
N VAL A 48 0.82 9.32 3.02
CA VAL A 48 1.13 10.72 3.31
C VAL A 48 0.86 11.06 4.77
N LYS A 49 -0.24 10.54 5.33
CA LYS A 49 -0.56 10.72 6.76
C LYS A 49 0.46 10.06 7.67
N GLN A 50 0.87 8.83 7.38
CA GLN A 50 1.83 8.08 8.21
C GLN A 50 3.23 8.68 8.22
N LEU A 51 3.63 9.33 7.12
CA LEU A 51 4.97 9.89 6.94
C LEU A 51 5.12 11.34 7.43
N GLU A 52 4.19 11.84 8.21
CA GLU A 52 4.11 13.23 8.67
C GLU A 52 5.43 14.03 8.57
N GLY A 53 5.51 14.92 7.57
CA GLY A 53 6.65 15.83 7.38
C GLY A 53 7.83 15.30 6.55
N ASP A 54 8.00 13.99 6.36
CA ASP A 54 9.10 13.40 5.56
C ASP A 54 8.60 12.66 4.30
N CYS A 55 7.36 12.92 3.88
CA CYS A 55 6.74 12.26 2.74
C CYS A 55 7.23 12.86 1.41
N THR A 56 8.18 12.19 0.77
CA THR A 56 8.66 12.53 -0.58
C THR A 56 8.04 11.62 -1.64
N PRO A 57 7.99 12.04 -2.93
CA PRO A 57 7.55 11.16 -4.02
C PRO A 57 8.34 9.85 -4.10
N THR A 58 9.64 9.89 -3.83
CA THR A 58 10.50 8.70 -3.79
C THR A 58 10.07 7.75 -2.67
N GLU A 59 9.76 8.28 -1.49
CA GLU A 59 9.31 7.48 -0.35
C GLU A 59 7.95 6.83 -0.62
N ILE A 60 7.05 7.57 -1.28
CA ILE A 60 5.76 7.05 -1.74
C ILE A 60 5.95 5.93 -2.77
N SER A 61 6.87 6.11 -3.74
CA SER A 61 7.20 5.09 -4.76
C SER A 61 7.61 3.78 -4.13
N LYS A 62 8.54 3.83 -3.18
CA LYS A 62 9.00 2.67 -2.44
C LYS A 62 7.84 1.97 -1.73
N ARG A 63 7.00 2.74 -1.02
CA ARG A 63 5.87 2.20 -0.25
C ARG A 63 4.76 1.60 -1.11
N LEU A 64 4.54 2.14 -2.29
CA LEU A 64 3.57 1.61 -3.23
C LEU A 64 4.13 0.46 -4.08
N ILE A 65 5.43 0.19 -4.01
CA ILE A 65 6.13 -0.76 -4.90
C ILE A 65 5.78 -0.42 -6.36
N ARG A 66 5.98 0.85 -6.74
CA ARG A 66 5.62 1.37 -8.07
C ARG A 66 6.69 2.30 -8.63
N GLU A 67 6.77 2.33 -9.94
CA GLU A 67 7.66 3.23 -10.69
C GLU A 67 7.37 4.71 -10.38
N SER A 68 8.44 5.51 -10.31
CA SER A 68 8.38 6.93 -9.93
C SER A 68 7.45 7.77 -10.83
N HIS A 69 7.39 7.47 -12.14
CA HIS A 69 6.49 8.17 -13.06
C HIS A 69 5.01 7.89 -12.74
N THR A 70 4.65 6.63 -12.49
CA THR A 70 3.29 6.22 -12.11
C THR A 70 2.85 6.87 -10.80
N VAL A 71 3.76 6.96 -9.83
CA VAL A 71 3.50 7.62 -8.56
C VAL A 71 3.35 9.12 -8.73
N THR A 72 4.17 9.75 -9.58
CA THR A 72 4.06 11.18 -9.90
C THR A 72 2.69 11.51 -10.50
N GLU A 73 2.18 10.70 -11.41
CA GLU A 73 0.84 10.85 -11.98
C GLU A 73 -0.26 10.67 -10.92
N LEU A 74 -0.12 9.68 -10.04
CA LEU A 74 -1.06 9.47 -8.94
C LEU A 74 -1.09 10.67 -8.00
N ILE A 75 0.08 11.18 -7.58
CA ILE A 75 0.22 12.38 -6.78
C ILE A 75 -0.48 13.57 -7.47
N ASN A 76 -0.21 13.80 -8.75
CA ASN A 76 -0.80 14.93 -9.49
C ASN A 76 -2.34 14.83 -9.54
N ARG A 77 -2.89 13.62 -9.71
CA ARG A 77 -4.35 13.40 -9.66
C ARG A 77 -4.93 13.75 -8.30
N VAL A 78 -4.30 13.31 -7.21
CA VAL A 78 -4.77 13.58 -5.85
C VAL A 78 -4.58 15.05 -5.44
N VAL A 79 -3.54 15.73 -5.98
CA VAL A 79 -3.37 17.19 -5.88
C VAL A 79 -4.52 17.92 -6.59
N LYS A 80 -4.90 17.51 -7.81
CA LYS A 80 -6.04 18.10 -8.53
C LYS A 80 -7.37 17.94 -7.79
N MET A 81 -7.52 16.87 -6.99
CA MET A 81 -8.68 16.66 -6.12
C MET A 81 -8.65 17.56 -4.86
N GLY A 82 -7.54 18.25 -4.61
CA GLY A 82 -7.33 19.10 -3.45
C GLY A 82 -7.16 18.33 -2.14
N LEU A 83 -6.78 17.04 -2.19
CA LEU A 83 -6.61 16.20 -1.00
C LEU A 83 -5.19 16.23 -0.45
N ILE A 84 -4.20 16.44 -1.32
CA ILE A 84 -2.80 16.64 -0.96
C ILE A 84 -2.27 17.89 -1.67
N ARG A 85 -1.15 18.43 -1.17
CA ARG A 85 -0.40 19.48 -1.84
C ARG A 85 1.09 19.15 -1.81
N LYS A 86 1.81 19.74 -2.74
CA LYS A 86 3.27 19.69 -2.79
C LYS A 86 3.83 20.91 -2.08
N GLU A 87 4.82 20.72 -1.24
CA GLU A 87 5.56 21.76 -0.54
C GLU A 87 7.06 21.63 -0.84
N LYS A 88 7.79 22.74 -0.70
CA LYS A 88 9.25 22.71 -0.79
C LYS A 88 9.81 21.96 0.45
N ASP A 89 10.71 21.02 0.21
CA ASP A 89 11.42 20.38 1.31
C ASP A 89 12.51 21.29 1.86
N SER A 90 12.35 21.73 3.10
CA SER A 90 13.36 22.59 3.76
C SER A 90 14.68 21.87 4.05
N LYS A 91 14.68 20.54 4.09
CA LYS A 91 15.85 19.72 4.39
C LYS A 91 16.70 19.44 3.13
N ARG A 92 16.15 19.62 1.92
CA ARG A 92 16.83 19.29 0.65
C ARG A 92 16.71 20.43 -0.34
N LYS A 93 17.84 20.91 -0.87
CA LYS A 93 17.86 21.88 -1.97
C LYS A 93 17.11 21.28 -3.18
N ASN A 94 16.00 21.89 -3.59
CA ASN A 94 15.10 21.42 -4.64
C ASN A 94 14.25 20.18 -4.30
N GLY A 95 14.15 19.78 -3.02
CA GLY A 95 13.29 18.69 -2.58
C GLY A 95 11.81 19.09 -2.58
N VAL A 96 10.94 18.10 -2.85
CA VAL A 96 9.48 18.25 -2.77
C VAL A 96 8.94 17.29 -1.71
N LYS A 97 8.10 17.82 -0.83
CA LYS A 97 7.29 17.07 0.12
C LYS A 97 5.84 17.01 -0.34
N VAL A 98 5.17 15.97 0.08
CA VAL A 98 3.73 15.80 -0.13
C VAL A 98 3.06 15.81 1.25
N VAL A 99 2.05 16.66 1.41
CA VAL A 99 1.32 16.81 2.68
C VAL A 99 -0.19 16.76 2.44
N LEU A 100 -0.95 16.33 3.44
CA LEU A 100 -2.40 16.39 3.39
C LEU A 100 -2.88 17.84 3.46
N THR A 101 -3.98 18.14 2.79
CA THR A 101 -4.77 19.34 3.03
C THR A 101 -5.78 19.10 4.12
N SER A 102 -6.46 20.14 4.63
CA SER A 102 -7.58 19.96 5.57
C SER A 102 -8.70 19.08 4.99
N LYS A 103 -8.92 19.13 3.66
CA LYS A 103 -9.83 18.23 2.96
C LYS A 103 -9.31 16.79 2.95
N GLY A 104 -8.01 16.62 2.73
CA GLY A 104 -7.35 15.32 2.76
C GLY A 104 -7.40 14.66 4.14
N GLU A 105 -7.21 15.44 5.21
CA GLU A 105 -7.35 14.93 6.60
C GLU A 105 -8.77 14.39 6.85
N LYS A 106 -9.81 15.12 6.46
CA LYS A 106 -11.19 14.66 6.59
C LYS A 106 -11.46 13.37 5.81
N VAL A 107 -10.92 13.26 4.59
CA VAL A 107 -11.04 12.04 3.78
C VAL A 107 -10.27 10.89 4.43
N TYR A 108 -9.09 11.12 4.98
CA TYR A 108 -8.34 10.11 5.72
C TYR A 108 -9.13 9.58 6.92
N GLU A 109 -9.73 10.45 7.72
CA GLU A 109 -10.61 10.06 8.84
C GLU A 109 -11.79 9.19 8.37
N GLN A 110 -12.37 9.50 7.21
CA GLN A 110 -13.43 8.68 6.62
C GLN A 110 -12.90 7.32 6.17
N ILE A 111 -11.72 7.26 5.53
CA ILE A 111 -11.06 6.01 5.14
C ILE A 111 -10.84 5.09 6.35
N THR A 112 -10.42 5.63 7.50
CA THR A 112 -10.16 4.85 8.72
C THR A 112 -11.43 4.31 9.38
N LYS A 113 -12.57 4.97 9.16
CA LYS A 113 -13.88 4.51 9.64
C LYS A 113 -14.49 3.40 8.78
N LEU A 114 -13.99 3.18 7.56
CA LEU A 114 -14.46 2.12 6.69
C LEU A 114 -14.10 0.75 7.28
N CYS A 115 -15.08 -0.15 7.28
CA CYS A 115 -14.96 -1.40 8.04
C CYS A 115 -14.82 -2.66 7.16
N ILE A 116 -14.88 -2.53 5.83
CA ILE A 116 -14.92 -3.71 4.96
C ILE A 116 -13.65 -4.57 5.07
N LEU A 117 -12.46 -3.95 5.11
CA LEU A 117 -11.21 -4.71 5.28
C LEU A 117 -11.19 -5.44 6.62
N ARG A 118 -11.61 -4.74 7.69
CA ARG A 118 -11.72 -5.33 9.03
C ARG A 118 -12.66 -6.53 9.02
N ARG A 119 -13.85 -6.39 8.41
CA ARG A 119 -14.85 -7.46 8.30
C ARG A 119 -14.33 -8.64 7.46
N LEU A 120 -13.61 -8.40 6.36
CA LEU A 120 -13.04 -9.46 5.54
C LEU A 120 -11.95 -10.24 6.28
N ILE A 121 -11.14 -9.54 7.08
CA ILE A 121 -10.02 -10.16 7.80
C ILE A 121 -10.49 -10.82 9.10
N SER A 122 -11.56 -10.35 9.73
CA SER A 122 -12.08 -10.87 11.01
C SER A 122 -12.59 -12.32 10.95
N VAL A 123 -12.73 -12.91 9.77
CA VAL A 123 -13.05 -14.34 9.61
C VAL A 123 -11.85 -15.24 9.97
N LEU A 124 -10.64 -14.65 10.03
CA LEU A 124 -9.44 -15.37 10.43
C LEU A 124 -9.26 -15.28 11.95
N PRO A 125 -9.10 -16.43 12.65
CA PRO A 125 -8.69 -16.40 14.05
C PRO A 125 -7.37 -15.64 14.22
N PRO A 126 -7.12 -14.95 15.36
CA PRO A 126 -5.93 -14.14 15.58
C PRO A 126 -4.62 -14.86 15.30
N LYS A 127 -4.54 -16.15 15.64
CA LYS A 127 -3.37 -17.00 15.38
C LYS A 127 -3.12 -17.17 13.88
N GLN A 128 -4.17 -17.40 13.09
CA GLN A 128 -4.06 -17.55 11.63
C GLN A 128 -3.71 -16.21 10.97
N LEU A 129 -4.26 -15.11 11.47
CA LEU A 129 -3.91 -13.77 10.97
C LEU A 129 -2.41 -13.50 11.15
N LYS A 130 -1.85 -13.79 12.33
CA LYS A 130 -0.42 -13.63 12.59
C LYS A 130 0.46 -14.50 11.67
N TYR A 131 0.04 -15.74 11.39
CA TYR A 131 0.74 -16.58 10.41
C TYR A 131 0.64 -16.03 8.99
N ALA A 132 -0.54 -15.54 8.58
CA ALA A 132 -0.73 -14.92 7.27
C ALA A 132 0.15 -13.67 7.09
N GLU A 133 0.25 -12.82 8.12
CA GLU A 133 1.15 -11.66 8.11
C GLU A 133 2.61 -12.07 7.91
N SER A 134 3.09 -13.04 8.70
CA SER A 134 4.46 -13.54 8.57
C SER A 134 4.72 -14.13 7.19
N PHE A 135 3.78 -14.92 6.69
CA PHE A 135 3.84 -15.54 5.38
C PHE A 135 3.92 -14.50 4.24
N PHE A 136 3.04 -13.50 4.24
CA PHE A 136 3.06 -12.45 3.23
C PHE A 136 4.31 -11.58 3.30
N ARG A 137 4.89 -11.37 4.49
CA ARG A 137 6.18 -10.69 4.63
C ARG A 137 7.29 -11.47 3.92
N ILE A 138 7.40 -12.77 4.18
CA ILE A 138 8.41 -13.64 3.56
C ILE A 138 8.27 -13.61 2.03
N LEU A 139 7.05 -13.76 1.51
CA LEU A 139 6.83 -13.73 0.05
C LEU A 139 7.18 -12.37 -0.56
N ARG A 140 6.77 -11.29 0.10
CA ARG A 140 7.11 -9.93 -0.35
C ARG A 140 8.61 -9.73 -0.39
N ASP A 141 9.31 -10.08 0.68
CA ASP A 141 10.74 -9.82 0.81
C ASP A 141 11.54 -10.66 -0.19
N ASN A 142 11.16 -11.92 -0.42
CA ASN A 142 11.75 -12.74 -1.48
C ASN A 142 11.49 -12.16 -2.87
N ALA A 143 10.24 -11.76 -3.16
CA ALA A 143 9.92 -11.15 -4.45
C ALA A 143 10.69 -9.83 -4.69
N LEU A 144 10.91 -9.04 -3.63
CA LEU A 144 11.70 -7.83 -3.72
C LEU A 144 13.18 -8.10 -3.94
N ASN A 145 13.73 -9.17 -3.35
CA ASN A 145 15.11 -9.58 -3.61
C ASN A 145 15.31 -9.98 -5.07
N GLU A 146 14.35 -10.66 -5.68
CA GLU A 146 14.39 -10.97 -7.12
C GLU A 146 14.30 -9.70 -7.99
N LEU A 147 13.67 -8.63 -7.48
CA LEU A 147 13.57 -7.33 -8.16
C LEU A 147 14.81 -6.43 -7.96
N VAL A 148 15.74 -6.78 -7.07
CA VAL A 148 16.94 -5.96 -6.76
C VAL A 148 17.87 -5.83 -7.96
N ASP A 149 17.87 -6.75 -8.92
CA ASP A 149 18.52 -6.58 -10.21
C ASP A 149 17.90 -5.46 -11.08
N ILE A 150 16.71 -4.99 -10.71
CA ILE A 150 16.03 -3.83 -11.30
C ILE A 150 16.25 -2.63 -10.38
N LYS A 151 17.45 -2.04 -10.45
CA LYS A 151 17.85 -0.72 -9.88
C LYS A 151 16.94 -0.15 -8.79
N ASN A 152 17.35 -0.30 -7.52
CA ASN A 152 16.92 0.55 -6.39
C ASN A 152 15.55 0.32 -5.74
N TRP A 153 15.01 -0.89 -5.71
CA TRP A 153 13.88 -1.22 -4.85
C TRP A 153 14.34 -1.55 -3.42
N TRP A 154 14.67 -0.54 -2.64
CA TRP A 154 14.90 -0.71 -1.22
C TRP A 154 13.61 -0.41 -0.44
N ILE A 155 13.09 -1.39 0.29
CA ILE A 155 12.02 -1.19 1.26
C ILE A 155 12.65 -0.94 2.62
N PRO A 156 12.37 0.21 3.25
CA PRO A 156 12.88 0.49 4.58
C PRO A 156 12.43 -0.56 5.61
N PRO A 157 13.27 -0.92 6.59
CA PRO A 157 12.94 -1.87 7.66
C PRO A 157 11.66 -1.55 8.43
N GLN A 158 11.26 -0.28 8.51
CA GLN A 158 10.01 0.14 9.14
C GLN A 158 8.72 -0.38 8.47
N PHE A 159 8.83 -1.01 7.29
CA PHE A 159 7.73 -1.79 6.70
C PHE A 159 7.69 -3.24 7.16
N THR A 160 8.72 -3.69 7.85
CA THR A 160 8.69 -4.98 8.53
C THR A 160 7.76 -4.95 9.74
N ASP A 161 7.53 -3.76 10.34
CA ASP A 161 6.54 -3.56 11.40
C ASP A 161 5.37 -2.75 10.85
N PRO A 162 4.16 -3.31 10.78
CA PRO A 162 3.02 -2.53 10.37
C PRO A 162 2.71 -1.49 11.45
N PRO A 163 2.60 -0.21 11.10
CA PRO A 163 1.87 0.74 11.91
C PRO A 163 0.37 0.53 11.68
N TYR A 164 -0.04 -0.70 11.40
CA TYR A 164 -1.44 -1.03 11.30
C TYR A 164 -1.94 -1.39 12.69
N VAL A 165 -2.36 -0.29 13.37
CA VAL A 165 -3.49 -0.26 14.25
C VAL A 165 -3.66 -1.52 15.09
N ALA A 166 -3.31 -1.40 16.34
CA ALA A 166 -4.05 -2.12 17.38
C ALA A 166 -5.55 -2.00 17.05
N TYR A 167 -6.14 -3.07 16.60
CA TYR A 167 -7.58 -3.24 16.56
C TYR A 167 -8.08 -3.66 17.93
#